data_9a68291349f0a789894e346fe9e230a2
#
_entry.id   9a68291349f0a789894e346fe9e230a2
#
_cell.length_a   1.000
_cell.length_b   1.000
_cell.length_c   1.000
_cell.angle_alpha   90.00
_cell.angle_beta   90.00
_cell.angle_gamma   90.00
#
_symmetry.space_group_name_H-M   'P 1'
#
loop_
_entity.id
_entity.type
_entity.pdbx_description
1 polymer ?
#
loop_
_entity_poly.entity_id
_entity_poly.type
_entity_poly.pdbx_seq_one_letter_code
_entity_poly.pdbx_strand_id
1 'polypeptide(L)'
;MLLYCAISGGLSQWGEVYEHMATIKLALQKEGRLSSQSTDLLHAVGLEFDSYRQRLFAACRNFDLELLFVRDDDIPEYVADGVADLGIVGRNLVLEYGRPVHEVLELGFGYCSLVVAAPNESSFNQVGDLAGAKIATSYPNSARRYFEQQGIEVEIIPISGSVEITPTLGVAQGIVELTATGSTLRLNDLRELATIYTSEAVLVANHTSLAERDKAKTIDRLCIRLKAALAAKSYKYIMMNAPRSALDEIQRTTPGLKSPTIVALADPNWVAVHAAVRAEMFWDVIERLREMGASEILVTPIESMIM
;
A
#
# COMPACT_ATOMS: atom_id res chain seq x y z
N MET A 1 32.63 56.88 -22.16
CA MET A 1 31.30 56.91 -22.77
C MET A 1 30.99 55.48 -23.23
N LEU A 2 30.52 54.69 -22.32
CA LEU A 2 30.24 53.26 -22.53
C LEU A 2 28.78 53.01 -22.08
N LEU A 3 27.95 52.58 -23.03
CA LEU A 3 26.56 52.22 -22.81
C LEU A 3 26.48 50.98 -21.91
N TYR A 4 25.84 51.11 -20.76
CA TYR A 4 25.32 50.02 -19.97
C TYR A 4 23.87 49.76 -20.42
N CYS A 5 23.66 48.74 -21.20
CA CYS A 5 22.32 48.28 -21.57
C CYS A 5 21.78 47.42 -20.44
N ALA A 6 20.78 47.90 -19.73
CA ALA A 6 20.06 47.19 -18.69
C ALA A 6 19.19 46.10 -19.33
N ILE A 7 19.49 44.85 -19.04
CA ILE A 7 18.56 43.71 -19.23
C ILE A 7 17.85 43.52 -17.88
N SER A 8 16.79 44.30 -17.67
CA SER A 8 15.81 44.08 -16.60
C SER A 8 14.50 43.68 -17.25
N GLY A 9 14.24 42.41 -17.33
CA GLY A 9 12.97 41.91 -17.83
C GLY A 9 12.98 40.39 -17.98
N GLY A 10 12.46 39.67 -16.98
CA GLY A 10 12.18 38.27 -17.21
C GLY A 10 12.29 37.30 -16.04
N LEU A 11 12.05 37.73 -14.79
CA LEU A 11 11.98 36.81 -13.63
C LEU A 11 10.68 36.91 -12.81
N SER A 12 9.61 37.47 -13.37
CA SER A 12 8.34 37.66 -12.64
C SER A 12 7.14 36.92 -13.23
N GLN A 13 7.32 35.87 -14.04
CA GLN A 13 6.19 35.13 -14.63
C GLN A 13 6.02 33.68 -14.11
N TRP A 14 6.80 33.22 -13.11
CA TRP A 14 6.63 31.91 -12.50
C TRP A 14 6.05 31.97 -11.08
N GLY A 15 5.62 33.14 -10.61
CA GLY A 15 5.22 33.41 -9.22
C GLY A 15 3.74 33.39 -8.90
N GLU A 16 2.83 33.20 -9.86
CA GLU A 16 1.39 33.38 -9.61
C GLU A 16 0.49 32.28 -10.17
N VAL A 17 0.78 31.02 -9.93
CA VAL A 17 -0.20 29.95 -10.14
C VAL A 17 -0.16 28.95 -8.96
N TYR A 18 -0.08 29.43 -7.75
CA TYR A 18 -0.53 28.69 -6.61
C TYR A 18 -1.97 29.17 -6.30
N GLU A 19 -2.97 28.65 -7.04
CA GLU A 19 -4.34 28.66 -6.57
C GLU A 19 -4.30 28.12 -5.12
N HIS A 20 -4.78 28.90 -4.16
CA HIS A 20 -4.95 28.43 -2.77
C HIS A 20 -5.85 27.21 -2.80
N MET A 21 -5.25 26.04 -2.72
CA MET A 21 -5.99 24.78 -2.66
C MET A 21 -6.42 24.54 -1.22
N ALA A 22 -7.54 23.88 -1.04
CA ALA A 22 -8.02 23.56 0.30
C ALA A 22 -7.05 22.57 0.97
N THR A 23 -6.68 22.88 2.21
CA THR A 23 -5.94 21.93 3.06
C THR A 23 -6.82 20.75 3.38
N ILE A 24 -6.33 19.52 3.15
CA ILE A 24 -7.00 18.28 3.46
C ILE A 24 -6.39 17.63 4.70
N LYS A 25 -7.17 16.82 5.42
CA LYS A 25 -6.73 16.07 6.60
C LYS A 25 -6.64 14.59 6.27
N LEU A 26 -5.50 13.97 6.59
CA LEU A 26 -5.25 12.53 6.40
C LEU A 26 -5.03 11.86 7.75
N ALA A 27 -5.93 10.95 8.13
CA ALA A 27 -5.80 10.14 9.32
C ALA A 27 -4.86 8.95 9.09
N LEU A 28 -3.93 8.74 10.02
CA LEU A 28 -2.93 7.68 10.00
C LEU A 28 -2.92 6.94 11.34
N GLN A 29 -2.60 5.66 11.31
CA GLN A 29 -2.35 4.89 12.53
C GLN A 29 -1.15 5.48 13.28
N LYS A 30 -1.36 5.85 14.56
CA LYS A 30 -0.32 6.44 15.42
C LYS A 30 0.78 5.44 15.77
N GLU A 31 0.40 4.24 16.16
CA GLU A 31 1.29 3.15 16.56
C GLU A 31 0.76 1.84 15.99
N GLY A 32 1.67 0.95 15.58
CA GLY A 32 1.29 -0.35 15.04
C GLY A 32 1.90 -0.62 13.66
N ARG A 33 1.43 -1.70 13.06
CA ARG A 33 2.05 -2.29 11.87
C ARG A 33 2.01 -1.40 10.63
N LEU A 34 0.94 -0.60 10.45
CA LEU A 34 0.78 0.28 9.30
C LEU A 34 1.43 1.66 9.49
N SER A 35 1.76 2.06 10.72
CA SER A 35 2.25 3.41 11.04
C SER A 35 3.53 3.77 10.28
N SER A 36 4.58 2.95 10.38
CA SER A 36 5.85 3.21 9.70
C SER A 36 5.71 3.13 8.18
N GLN A 37 5.04 2.10 7.66
CA GLN A 37 4.89 1.91 6.22
C GLN A 37 4.08 3.06 5.56
N SER A 38 3.05 3.58 6.26
CA SER A 38 2.30 4.75 5.80
C SER A 38 3.16 6.02 5.79
N THR A 39 3.93 6.25 6.85
CA THR A 39 4.84 7.39 6.95
C THR A 39 5.94 7.33 5.89
N ASP A 40 6.55 6.16 5.71
CA ASP A 40 7.58 5.92 4.69
C ASP A 40 7.04 6.16 3.27
N LEU A 41 5.81 5.72 2.99
CA LEU A 41 5.16 5.97 1.70
C LEU A 41 4.95 7.48 1.46
N LEU A 42 4.47 8.21 2.48
CA LEU A 42 4.25 9.65 2.36
C LEU A 42 5.57 10.42 2.15
N HIS A 43 6.66 10.01 2.82
CA HIS A 43 7.98 10.57 2.55
C HIS A 43 8.50 10.21 1.17
N ALA A 44 8.29 8.99 0.70
CA ALA A 44 8.70 8.55 -0.63
C ALA A 44 8.01 9.32 -1.77
N VAL A 45 6.81 9.88 -1.53
CA VAL A 45 6.13 10.77 -2.49
C VAL A 45 6.51 12.24 -2.34
N GLY A 46 7.56 12.53 -1.57
CA GLY A 46 8.13 13.86 -1.41
C GLY A 46 7.35 14.77 -0.46
N LEU A 47 6.56 14.23 0.47
CA LEU A 47 5.90 15.02 1.49
C LEU A 47 6.84 15.29 2.67
N GLU A 48 6.95 16.55 3.08
CA GLU A 48 7.82 16.99 4.16
C GLU A 48 7.04 17.33 5.41
N PHE A 49 7.12 16.48 6.41
CA PHE A 49 6.49 16.68 7.72
C PHE A 49 7.33 16.03 8.82
N ASP A 50 7.17 16.51 10.05
CA ASP A 50 7.83 15.94 11.22
C ASP A 50 6.83 15.08 12.00
N SER A 51 7.10 13.78 12.08
CA SER A 51 6.31 12.84 12.89
C SER A 51 7.02 12.58 14.24
N TYR A 52 6.50 13.13 15.31
CA TYR A 52 6.94 12.83 16.68
C TYR A 52 5.91 11.93 17.37
N ARG A 53 6.36 10.88 18.04
CA ARG A 53 5.48 9.91 18.75
C ARG A 53 4.45 10.54 19.69
N GLN A 54 4.72 11.75 20.22
CA GLN A 54 3.84 12.44 21.14
C GLN A 54 2.86 13.42 20.48
N ARG A 55 3.02 13.72 19.18
CA ARG A 55 2.11 14.63 18.47
C ARG A 55 0.96 13.86 17.83
N LEU A 56 -0.23 14.42 17.94
CA LEU A 56 -1.42 13.92 17.27
C LEU A 56 -1.66 14.57 15.90
N PHE A 57 -0.94 15.66 15.61
CA PHE A 57 -1.06 16.44 14.38
C PHE A 57 0.31 16.80 13.84
N ALA A 58 0.44 16.80 12.50
CA ALA A 58 1.60 17.31 11.80
C ALA A 58 1.16 17.99 10.49
N ALA A 59 1.54 19.23 10.28
CA ALA A 59 1.33 19.92 9.01
C ALA A 59 2.44 19.54 8.02
N CYS A 60 2.07 19.31 6.78
CA CYS A 60 3.02 19.16 5.68
C CYS A 60 3.54 20.53 5.24
N ARG A 61 4.87 20.67 5.04
CA ARG A 61 5.50 21.94 4.69
C ARG A 61 5.39 22.30 3.20
N ASN A 62 5.25 21.31 2.36
CA ASN A 62 5.31 21.45 0.90
C ASN A 62 4.07 20.92 0.17
N PHE A 63 2.97 20.70 0.93
CA PHE A 63 1.70 20.25 0.38
C PHE A 63 0.56 20.68 1.31
N ASP A 64 -0.62 20.96 0.76
CA ASP A 64 -1.81 21.39 1.51
C ASP A 64 -2.44 20.21 2.27
N LEU A 65 -1.70 19.64 3.23
CA LEU A 65 -2.02 18.43 3.97
C LEU A 65 -1.70 18.58 5.46
N GLU A 66 -2.65 18.20 6.30
CA GLU A 66 -2.48 17.98 7.73
C GLU A 66 -2.64 16.50 8.06
N LEU A 67 -1.70 15.93 8.80
CA LEU A 67 -1.73 14.54 9.25
C LEU A 67 -2.32 14.45 10.65
N LEU A 68 -3.22 13.49 10.87
CA LEU A 68 -3.80 13.13 12.15
C LEU A 68 -3.33 11.74 12.55
N PHE A 69 -2.63 11.61 13.68
CA PHE A 69 -2.17 10.32 14.20
C PHE A 69 -3.14 9.83 15.27
N VAL A 70 -3.94 8.82 14.93
CA VAL A 70 -5.05 8.30 15.74
C VAL A 70 -4.95 6.78 15.89
N ARG A 71 -5.87 6.15 16.63
CA ARG A 71 -5.98 4.70 16.67
C ARG A 71 -6.52 4.21 15.33
N ASP A 72 -6.05 3.04 14.89
CA ASP A 72 -6.50 2.46 13.61
C ASP A 72 -8.02 2.20 13.58
N ASP A 73 -8.58 1.73 14.70
CA ASP A 73 -10.02 1.48 14.84
C ASP A 73 -10.86 2.74 14.63
N ASP A 74 -10.33 3.93 14.95
CA ASP A 74 -11.04 5.21 14.85
C ASP A 74 -10.99 5.81 13.44
N ILE A 75 -10.04 5.38 12.58
CA ILE A 75 -9.84 5.98 11.25
C ILE A 75 -11.08 5.91 10.36
N PRO A 76 -11.78 4.76 10.22
CA PRO A 76 -12.98 4.68 9.39
C PRO A 76 -14.09 5.63 9.85
N GLU A 77 -14.25 5.82 11.17
CA GLU A 77 -15.21 6.74 11.76
C GLU A 77 -14.85 8.20 11.46
N TYR A 78 -13.59 8.59 11.71
CA TYR A 78 -13.14 9.97 11.47
C TYR A 78 -13.26 10.37 10.00
N VAL A 79 -13.05 9.42 9.08
CA VAL A 79 -13.23 9.68 7.66
C VAL A 79 -14.72 9.73 7.31
N ALA A 80 -15.54 8.82 7.81
CA ALA A 80 -16.98 8.81 7.55
C ALA A 80 -17.67 10.10 8.03
N ASP A 81 -17.30 10.58 9.22
CA ASP A 81 -17.86 11.79 9.85
C ASP A 81 -17.25 13.11 9.29
N GLY A 82 -16.26 13.03 8.38
CA GLY A 82 -15.62 14.20 7.78
C GLY A 82 -14.67 14.95 8.74
N VAL A 83 -14.29 14.37 9.86
CA VAL A 83 -13.21 14.89 10.74
C VAL A 83 -11.87 14.82 10.01
N ALA A 84 -11.67 13.75 9.24
CA ALA A 84 -10.59 13.61 8.26
C ALA A 84 -11.18 13.47 6.85
N ASP A 85 -10.49 14.05 5.85
CA ASP A 85 -10.88 13.94 4.45
C ASP A 85 -10.46 12.60 3.86
N LEU A 86 -9.35 12.07 4.35
CA LEU A 86 -8.72 10.82 3.95
C LEU A 86 -8.27 10.01 5.16
N GLY A 87 -8.09 8.70 4.97
CA GLY A 87 -7.47 7.82 5.96
C GLY A 87 -6.65 6.71 5.31
N ILE A 88 -5.51 6.35 5.90
CA ILE A 88 -4.80 5.11 5.58
C ILE A 88 -5.10 4.10 6.67
N VAL A 89 -5.75 3.01 6.29
CA VAL A 89 -6.29 2.00 7.22
C VAL A 89 -6.25 0.62 6.59
N GLY A 90 -6.26 -0.44 7.38
CA GLY A 90 -6.47 -1.80 6.86
C GLY A 90 -7.88 -1.98 6.33
N ARG A 91 -8.05 -2.58 5.13
CA ARG A 91 -9.36 -2.90 4.56
C ARG A 91 -10.21 -3.75 5.52
N ASN A 92 -9.57 -4.57 6.35
CA ASN A 92 -10.24 -5.34 7.40
C ASN A 92 -11.07 -4.47 8.34
N LEU A 93 -10.59 -3.27 8.74
CA LEU A 93 -11.34 -2.36 9.60
C LEU A 93 -12.48 -1.67 8.84
N VAL A 94 -12.27 -1.32 7.57
CA VAL A 94 -13.36 -0.80 6.71
C VAL A 94 -14.49 -1.84 6.62
N LEU A 95 -14.15 -3.10 6.40
CA LEU A 95 -15.10 -4.20 6.33
C LEU A 95 -15.75 -4.48 7.69
N GLU A 96 -14.98 -4.44 8.78
CA GLU A 96 -15.49 -4.72 10.13
C GLU A 96 -16.54 -3.69 10.55
N TYR A 97 -16.19 -2.40 10.42
CA TYR A 97 -17.06 -1.31 10.90
C TYR A 97 -18.16 -0.91 9.91
N GLY A 98 -17.99 -1.20 8.61
CA GLY A 98 -18.98 -0.92 7.57
C GLY A 98 -19.35 0.55 7.45
N ARG A 99 -18.44 1.48 7.80
CA ARG A 99 -18.67 2.91 7.72
C ARG A 99 -18.72 3.37 6.26
N PRO A 100 -19.52 4.41 5.93
CA PRO A 100 -19.67 4.91 4.57
C PRO A 100 -18.47 5.72 4.13
N VAL A 101 -17.39 5.04 3.78
CA VAL A 101 -16.16 5.61 3.21
C VAL A 101 -15.95 5.09 1.79
N HIS A 102 -15.27 5.89 0.96
CA HIS A 102 -14.90 5.49 -0.39
C HIS A 102 -13.46 4.97 -0.42
N GLU A 103 -13.24 3.74 -0.85
CA GLU A 103 -11.89 3.21 -1.06
C GLU A 103 -11.33 3.78 -2.36
N VAL A 104 -10.23 4.54 -2.27
CA VAL A 104 -9.62 5.29 -3.38
C VAL A 104 -8.46 4.53 -4.01
N LEU A 105 -7.62 3.87 -3.17
CA LEU A 105 -6.38 3.26 -3.64
C LEU A 105 -5.93 2.14 -2.71
N GLU A 106 -5.53 1.01 -3.27
CA GLU A 106 -4.75 -0.03 -2.61
C GLU A 106 -3.29 0.40 -2.49
N LEU A 107 -2.68 0.19 -1.31
CA LEU A 107 -1.35 0.73 -1.03
C LEU A 107 -0.22 -0.30 -1.10
N GLY A 108 -0.55 -1.58 -1.32
CA GLY A 108 0.41 -2.64 -1.57
C GLY A 108 1.29 -3.00 -0.38
N PHE A 109 0.79 -2.82 0.85
CA PHE A 109 1.44 -3.24 2.09
C PHE A 109 0.42 -3.59 3.17
N GLY A 110 0.91 -4.14 4.30
CA GLY A 110 0.03 -4.49 5.42
C GLY A 110 -0.84 -5.72 5.13
N TYR A 111 -0.43 -6.57 4.21
CA TYR A 111 -1.18 -7.77 3.82
C TYR A 111 -1.47 -8.68 5.00
N CYS A 112 -2.71 -9.13 5.09
CA CYS A 112 -3.18 -10.10 6.06
C CYS A 112 -4.45 -10.78 5.54
N SER A 113 -4.85 -11.87 6.22
CA SER A 113 -6.12 -12.55 5.97
C SER A 113 -6.90 -12.66 7.26
N LEU A 114 -8.21 -12.48 7.20
CA LEU A 114 -9.09 -12.86 8.30
C LEU A 114 -9.47 -14.32 8.09
N VAL A 115 -9.17 -15.16 9.08
CA VAL A 115 -9.33 -16.61 8.96
C VAL A 115 -10.16 -17.18 10.11
N VAL A 116 -10.85 -18.29 9.82
CA VAL A 116 -11.44 -19.17 10.84
C VAL A 116 -10.40 -20.20 11.20
N ALA A 117 -10.11 -20.39 12.49
CA ALA A 117 -9.16 -21.37 12.96
C ALA A 117 -9.68 -22.14 14.16
N ALA A 118 -9.20 -23.39 14.33
CA ALA A 118 -9.54 -24.26 15.44
C ALA A 118 -8.29 -25.01 15.95
N PRO A 119 -8.30 -25.54 17.18
CA PRO A 119 -7.19 -26.33 17.71
C PRO A 119 -6.85 -27.55 16.84
N ASN A 120 -5.56 -27.82 16.68
CA ASN A 120 -5.06 -28.95 15.90
C ASN A 120 -5.64 -30.30 16.35
N GLU A 121 -5.82 -30.49 17.66
CA GLU A 121 -6.35 -31.71 18.26
C GLU A 121 -7.89 -31.78 18.30
N SER A 122 -8.58 -30.72 17.81
CA SER A 122 -10.05 -30.72 17.79
C SER A 122 -10.60 -31.60 16.65
N SER A 123 -11.87 -31.98 16.78
CA SER A 123 -12.60 -32.71 15.73
C SER A 123 -13.10 -31.84 14.58
N PHE A 124 -12.90 -30.53 14.65
CA PHE A 124 -13.34 -29.57 13.62
C PHE A 124 -12.41 -29.58 12.41
N ASN A 125 -12.78 -30.20 11.31
CA ASN A 125 -11.98 -30.32 10.10
C ASN A 125 -12.39 -29.31 9.00
N GLN A 126 -13.58 -28.77 9.09
CA GLN A 126 -14.17 -27.78 8.18
C GLN A 126 -15.04 -26.80 8.97
N VAL A 127 -15.37 -25.68 8.36
CA VAL A 127 -16.15 -24.61 9.01
C VAL A 127 -17.54 -25.11 9.47
N GLY A 128 -18.15 -26.02 8.70
CA GLY A 128 -19.46 -26.60 9.04
C GLY A 128 -19.48 -27.35 10.37
N ASP A 129 -18.34 -27.90 10.80
CA ASP A 129 -18.23 -28.63 12.06
C ASP A 129 -18.34 -27.75 13.30
N LEU A 130 -18.21 -26.40 13.09
CA LEU A 130 -18.32 -25.38 14.14
C LEU A 130 -19.77 -25.03 14.50
N ALA A 131 -20.78 -25.71 13.94
CA ALA A 131 -22.18 -25.42 14.25
C ALA A 131 -22.43 -25.58 15.78
N GLY A 132 -23.00 -24.53 16.40
CA GLY A 132 -23.25 -24.45 17.84
C GLY A 132 -22.01 -24.13 18.68
N ALA A 133 -20.84 -23.96 18.08
CA ALA A 133 -19.60 -23.63 18.80
C ALA A 133 -19.50 -22.14 19.19
N LYS A 134 -18.69 -21.88 20.22
CA LYS A 134 -18.26 -20.51 20.59
C LYS A 134 -17.04 -20.12 19.78
N ILE A 135 -17.10 -18.96 19.13
CA ILE A 135 -16.05 -18.40 18.29
C ILE A 135 -15.58 -17.08 18.87
N ALA A 136 -14.34 -17.04 19.36
CA ALA A 136 -13.75 -15.81 19.86
C ALA A 136 -13.15 -14.98 18.72
N THR A 137 -13.29 -13.66 18.78
CA THR A 137 -12.80 -12.77 17.71
C THR A 137 -12.69 -11.31 18.14
N SER A 138 -11.71 -10.60 17.56
CA SER A 138 -11.64 -9.14 17.55
C SER A 138 -12.45 -8.51 16.40
N TYR A 139 -13.02 -9.35 15.51
CA TYR A 139 -13.77 -8.95 14.31
C TYR A 139 -15.21 -9.52 14.32
N PRO A 140 -16.03 -9.14 15.33
CA PRO A 140 -17.34 -9.79 15.52
C PRO A 140 -18.33 -9.57 14.38
N ASN A 141 -18.27 -8.42 13.69
CA ASN A 141 -19.19 -8.14 12.59
C ASN A 141 -18.82 -8.93 11.32
N SER A 142 -17.53 -9.02 11.02
CA SER A 142 -17.03 -9.82 9.90
C SER A 142 -17.28 -11.32 10.14
N ALA A 143 -17.05 -11.80 11.36
CA ALA A 143 -17.32 -13.20 11.74
C ALA A 143 -18.83 -13.51 11.62
N ARG A 144 -19.72 -12.65 12.14
CA ARG A 144 -21.16 -12.82 12.06
C ARG A 144 -21.62 -12.94 10.61
N ARG A 145 -21.25 -11.95 9.76
CA ARG A 145 -21.59 -11.96 8.33
C ARG A 145 -21.14 -13.22 7.61
N TYR A 146 -19.93 -13.67 7.92
CA TYR A 146 -19.38 -14.90 7.30
C TYR A 146 -20.20 -16.14 7.67
N PHE A 147 -20.42 -16.40 8.96
CA PHE A 147 -21.16 -17.59 9.41
C PHE A 147 -22.63 -17.55 8.97
N GLU A 148 -23.28 -16.37 8.97
CA GLU A 148 -24.62 -16.20 8.42
C GLU A 148 -24.68 -16.53 6.91
N GLN A 149 -23.71 -16.10 6.12
CA GLN A 149 -23.61 -16.43 4.68
C GLN A 149 -23.39 -17.93 4.44
N GLN A 150 -22.70 -18.61 5.35
CA GLN A 150 -22.48 -20.06 5.30
C GLN A 150 -23.70 -20.85 5.82
N GLY A 151 -24.69 -20.20 6.43
CA GLY A 151 -25.82 -20.86 7.06
C GLY A 151 -25.45 -21.65 8.32
N ILE A 152 -24.39 -21.26 9.04
CA ILE A 152 -23.85 -21.91 10.23
C ILE A 152 -24.15 -21.06 11.45
N GLU A 153 -24.90 -21.60 12.41
CA GLU A 153 -25.14 -20.93 13.69
C GLU A 153 -23.95 -21.12 14.64
N VAL A 154 -23.40 -20.01 15.16
CA VAL A 154 -22.30 -19.99 16.14
C VAL A 154 -22.55 -18.92 17.19
N GLU A 155 -21.97 -19.08 18.37
CA GLU A 155 -21.96 -18.03 19.41
C GLU A 155 -20.69 -17.17 19.26
N ILE A 156 -20.81 -15.92 18.83
CA ILE A 156 -19.67 -15.01 18.70
C ILE A 156 -19.33 -14.38 20.05
N ILE A 157 -18.07 -14.56 20.49
CA ILE A 157 -17.50 -14.00 21.72
C ILE A 157 -16.54 -12.88 21.34
N PRO A 158 -16.95 -11.59 21.47
CA PRO A 158 -16.06 -10.48 21.18
C PRO A 158 -14.92 -10.37 22.21
N ILE A 159 -13.67 -10.37 21.75
CA ILE A 159 -12.46 -10.25 22.58
C ILE A 159 -11.53 -9.22 21.95
N SER A 160 -11.03 -8.28 22.74
CA SER A 160 -10.05 -7.28 22.27
C SER A 160 -8.62 -7.73 22.60
N GLY A 161 -7.99 -8.47 21.67
CA GLY A 161 -6.60 -8.96 21.79
C GLY A 161 -6.46 -10.35 22.42
N SER A 162 -5.35 -11.01 22.10
CA SER A 162 -5.01 -12.36 22.56
C SER A 162 -6.11 -13.40 22.30
N VAL A 163 -6.76 -13.28 21.15
CA VAL A 163 -7.86 -14.17 20.73
C VAL A 163 -7.36 -15.60 20.57
N GLU A 164 -6.13 -15.79 20.12
CA GLU A 164 -5.47 -17.07 19.82
C GLU A 164 -5.32 -17.99 21.05
N ILE A 165 -5.34 -17.46 22.27
CA ILE A 165 -5.24 -18.28 23.50
C ILE A 165 -6.60 -18.75 24.02
N THR A 166 -7.70 -18.21 23.51
CA THR A 166 -9.05 -18.48 24.03
C THR A 166 -9.47 -19.95 23.94
N PRO A 167 -9.09 -20.74 22.90
CA PRO A 167 -9.39 -22.17 22.89
C PRO A 167 -8.66 -22.92 24.00
N THR A 168 -7.40 -22.62 24.25
CA THR A 168 -6.60 -23.25 25.33
C THR A 168 -7.19 -22.96 26.72
N LEU A 169 -7.79 -21.77 26.89
CA LEU A 169 -8.46 -21.37 28.13
C LEU A 169 -9.89 -21.92 28.24
N GLY A 170 -10.39 -22.64 27.24
CA GLY A 170 -11.75 -23.18 27.21
C GLY A 170 -12.85 -22.11 27.07
N VAL A 171 -12.51 -20.90 26.65
CA VAL A 171 -13.45 -19.77 26.45
C VAL A 171 -14.22 -19.96 25.15
N ALA A 172 -13.56 -20.47 24.11
CA ALA A 172 -14.11 -20.71 22.77
C ALA A 172 -13.61 -22.03 22.21
N GLN A 173 -14.31 -22.59 21.24
CA GLN A 173 -13.89 -23.81 20.52
C GLN A 173 -13.14 -23.48 19.22
N GLY A 174 -13.34 -22.28 18.68
CA GLY A 174 -12.67 -21.77 17.50
C GLY A 174 -12.45 -20.27 17.60
N ILE A 175 -11.71 -19.74 16.66
CA ILE A 175 -11.44 -18.30 16.57
C ILE A 175 -11.65 -17.78 15.15
N VAL A 176 -11.92 -16.48 15.06
CA VAL A 176 -11.77 -15.70 13.83
C VAL A 176 -10.77 -14.58 14.12
N GLU A 177 -9.62 -14.60 13.42
CA GLU A 177 -8.53 -13.66 13.70
C GLU A 177 -7.73 -13.33 12.45
N LEU A 178 -7.05 -12.14 12.48
CA LEU A 178 -6.13 -11.75 11.41
C LEU A 178 -4.82 -12.53 11.49
N THR A 179 -4.36 -12.98 10.35
CA THR A 179 -3.04 -13.58 10.20
C THR A 179 -2.33 -13.03 8.97
N ALA A 180 -1.03 -12.77 9.09
CA ALA A 180 -0.19 -12.37 7.95
C ALA A 180 0.60 -13.57 7.40
N THR A 181 1.17 -14.39 8.28
CA THR A 181 2.04 -15.54 7.91
C THR A 181 1.59 -16.86 8.52
N GLY A 182 0.52 -16.85 9.28
CA GLY A 182 0.05 -18.01 10.04
C GLY A 182 0.94 -18.42 11.23
N SER A 183 2.00 -17.65 11.53
CA SER A 183 2.93 -17.99 12.62
C SER A 183 2.26 -18.00 13.99
N THR A 184 1.41 -17.00 14.28
CA THR A 184 0.68 -16.91 15.55
C THR A 184 -0.26 -18.10 15.74
N LEU A 185 -0.96 -18.52 14.70
CA LEU A 185 -1.82 -19.72 14.75
C LEU A 185 -1.01 -20.96 15.08
N ARG A 186 0.10 -21.19 14.37
CA ARG A 186 0.97 -22.35 14.61
C ARG A 186 1.58 -22.38 16.02
N LEU A 187 1.99 -21.22 16.55
CA LEU A 187 2.54 -21.11 17.90
C LEU A 187 1.51 -21.41 19.00
N ASN A 188 0.22 -21.29 18.71
CA ASN A 188 -0.87 -21.59 19.64
C ASN A 188 -1.62 -22.89 19.28
N ASP A 189 -0.97 -23.79 18.53
CA ASP A 189 -1.53 -25.09 18.13
C ASP A 189 -2.88 -25.00 17.42
N LEU A 190 -3.06 -23.94 16.62
CA LEU A 190 -4.26 -23.71 15.81
C LEU A 190 -3.98 -23.99 14.33
N ARG A 191 -4.98 -24.55 13.65
CA ARG A 191 -5.01 -24.68 12.19
C ARG A 191 -6.10 -23.83 11.58
N GLU A 192 -5.82 -23.30 10.42
CA GLU A 192 -6.80 -22.61 9.60
C GLU A 192 -7.81 -23.61 9.01
N LEU A 193 -9.09 -23.28 9.12
CA LEU A 193 -10.20 -24.02 8.50
C LEU A 193 -10.69 -23.34 7.24
N ALA A 194 -10.68 -21.99 7.21
CA ALA A 194 -11.06 -21.21 6.05
C ALA A 194 -10.51 -19.78 6.15
N THR A 195 -10.24 -19.19 4.99
CA THR A 195 -10.02 -17.75 4.84
C THR A 195 -11.34 -17.05 4.55
N ILE A 196 -11.70 -16.05 5.37
CA ILE A 196 -12.91 -15.24 5.18
C ILE A 196 -12.69 -14.22 4.07
N TYR A 197 -11.59 -13.43 4.17
CA TYR A 197 -11.12 -12.50 3.15
C TYR A 197 -9.63 -12.17 3.34
N THR A 198 -9.02 -11.64 2.29
CA THR A 198 -7.70 -11.02 2.34
C THR A 198 -7.83 -9.50 2.49
N SER A 199 -6.86 -8.88 3.13
CA SER A 199 -6.83 -7.44 3.41
C SER A 199 -5.43 -6.88 3.23
N GLU A 200 -5.38 -5.60 2.88
CA GLU A 200 -4.18 -4.78 2.83
C GLU A 200 -4.48 -3.36 3.29
N ALA A 201 -3.46 -2.52 3.39
CA ALA A 201 -3.64 -1.10 3.63
C ALA A 201 -4.30 -0.42 2.43
N VAL A 202 -5.32 0.40 2.69
CA VAL A 202 -6.05 1.16 1.68
C VAL A 202 -6.10 2.64 2.06
N LEU A 203 -6.13 3.50 1.03
CA LEU A 203 -6.50 4.89 1.18
C LEU A 203 -8.02 5.00 1.04
N VAL A 204 -8.68 5.49 2.08
CA VAL A 204 -10.12 5.76 2.09
C VAL A 204 -10.39 7.26 2.12
N ALA A 205 -11.51 7.69 1.58
CA ALA A 205 -11.91 9.08 1.52
C ALA A 205 -13.34 9.30 2.01
N ASN A 206 -13.58 10.50 2.55
CA ASN A 206 -14.92 10.98 2.84
C ASN A 206 -15.65 11.35 1.53
N HIS A 207 -16.90 10.93 1.39
CA HIS A 207 -17.70 11.18 0.18
C HIS A 207 -17.91 12.67 -0.09
N THR A 208 -18.13 13.49 0.94
CA THR A 208 -18.30 14.93 0.80
C THR A 208 -17.02 15.61 0.36
N SER A 209 -15.87 15.20 0.92
CA SER A 209 -14.56 15.75 0.52
C SER A 209 -14.22 15.45 -0.95
N LEU A 210 -14.65 14.29 -1.46
CA LEU A 210 -14.51 13.96 -2.90
C LEU A 210 -15.43 14.80 -3.79
N ALA A 211 -16.57 15.24 -3.28
CA ALA A 211 -17.52 16.07 -4.03
C ALA A 211 -17.15 17.58 -3.98
N GLU A 212 -16.40 18.02 -2.98
CA GLU A 212 -15.94 19.39 -2.83
C GLU A 212 -14.77 19.68 -3.78
N ARG A 213 -14.99 20.57 -4.75
CA ARG A 213 -14.08 20.81 -5.88
C ARG A 213 -12.60 21.01 -5.49
N ASP A 214 -12.34 21.85 -4.48
CA ASP A 214 -10.97 22.23 -4.13
C ASP A 214 -10.28 21.13 -3.31
N LYS A 215 -10.99 20.44 -2.44
CA LYS A 215 -10.48 19.24 -1.75
C LYS A 215 -10.25 18.09 -2.73
N ALA A 216 -11.17 17.84 -3.66
CA ALA A 216 -11.03 16.81 -4.69
C ALA A 216 -9.75 17.00 -5.51
N LYS A 217 -9.43 18.23 -5.93
CA LYS A 217 -8.17 18.55 -6.63
C LYS A 217 -6.93 18.21 -5.79
N THR A 218 -6.94 18.56 -4.49
CA THR A 218 -5.82 18.24 -3.60
C THR A 218 -5.68 16.74 -3.40
N ILE A 219 -6.81 16.02 -3.24
CA ILE A 219 -6.85 14.56 -3.14
C ILE A 219 -6.31 13.92 -4.41
N ASP A 220 -6.72 14.36 -5.59
CA ASP A 220 -6.24 13.83 -6.87
C ASP A 220 -4.73 14.00 -7.04
N ARG A 221 -4.18 15.18 -6.66
CA ARG A 221 -2.73 15.42 -6.68
C ARG A 221 -1.97 14.47 -5.75
N LEU A 222 -2.49 14.21 -4.56
CA LEU A 222 -1.91 13.23 -3.64
C LEU A 222 -1.98 11.83 -4.23
N CYS A 223 -3.13 11.43 -4.78
CA CYS A 223 -3.33 10.12 -5.40
C CYS A 223 -2.39 9.88 -6.60
N ILE A 224 -2.13 10.92 -7.43
CA ILE A 224 -1.15 10.81 -8.53
C ILE A 224 0.24 10.49 -7.98
N ARG A 225 0.69 11.19 -6.92
CA ARG A 225 1.99 10.94 -6.29
C ARG A 225 2.08 9.53 -5.68
N LEU A 226 1.04 9.10 -4.95
CA LEU A 226 0.97 7.77 -4.36
C LEU A 226 1.02 6.68 -5.44
N LYS A 227 0.19 6.80 -6.48
CA LYS A 227 0.19 5.87 -7.62
C LYS A 227 1.55 5.80 -8.30
N ALA A 228 2.22 6.94 -8.50
CA ALA A 228 3.55 6.99 -9.12
C ALA A 228 4.61 6.27 -8.28
N ALA A 229 4.60 6.43 -6.95
CA ALA A 229 5.52 5.74 -6.07
C ALA A 229 5.23 4.23 -5.98
N LEU A 230 3.94 3.85 -5.92
CA LEU A 230 3.53 2.44 -5.90
C LEU A 230 3.89 1.73 -7.22
N ALA A 231 3.65 2.37 -8.35
CA ALA A 231 4.03 1.84 -9.66
C ALA A 231 5.56 1.65 -9.76
N ALA A 232 6.34 2.61 -9.26
CA ALA A 232 7.80 2.56 -9.27
C ALA A 232 8.37 1.35 -8.51
N LYS A 233 7.75 0.96 -7.39
CA LYS A 233 8.17 -0.22 -6.59
C LYS A 233 8.14 -1.54 -7.39
N SER A 234 7.26 -1.62 -8.38
CA SER A 234 7.10 -2.82 -9.22
C SER A 234 8.13 -2.92 -10.35
N TYR A 235 9.01 -1.92 -10.50
CA TYR A 235 10.00 -1.88 -11.56
C TYR A 235 11.39 -1.51 -11.05
N LYS A 236 12.40 -1.92 -11.83
CA LYS A 236 13.80 -1.51 -11.70
C LYS A 236 14.26 -0.95 -13.04
N TYR A 237 15.07 0.10 -13.01
CA TYR A 237 15.70 0.63 -14.19
C TYR A 237 17.06 -0.01 -14.37
N ILE A 238 17.30 -0.63 -15.53
CA ILE A 238 18.56 -1.24 -15.88
C ILE A 238 19.22 -0.46 -17.02
N MET A 239 20.54 -0.34 -16.94
CA MET A 239 21.41 0.14 -18.00
C MET A 239 22.48 -0.91 -18.22
N MET A 240 22.79 -1.26 -19.46
CA MET A 240 23.78 -2.28 -19.78
C MET A 240 24.44 -2.02 -21.13
N ASN A 241 25.65 -2.53 -21.31
CA ASN A 241 26.28 -2.61 -22.60
C ASN A 241 26.01 -3.99 -23.22
N ALA A 242 25.70 -4.03 -24.51
CA ALA A 242 25.37 -5.27 -25.19
C ALA A 242 25.94 -5.30 -26.64
N PRO A 243 26.27 -6.49 -27.17
CA PRO A 243 26.64 -6.63 -28.57
C PRO A 243 25.47 -6.22 -29.47
N ARG A 244 25.73 -5.43 -30.49
CA ARG A 244 24.71 -5.03 -31.48
C ARG A 244 24.02 -6.21 -32.12
N SER A 245 24.73 -7.34 -32.33
CA SER A 245 24.20 -8.58 -32.89
C SER A 245 23.14 -9.27 -32.03
N ALA A 246 23.14 -9.03 -30.70
CA ALA A 246 22.17 -9.59 -29.75
C ALA A 246 20.93 -8.69 -29.54
N LEU A 247 20.87 -7.52 -30.16
CA LEU A 247 19.87 -6.50 -29.89
C LEU A 247 18.43 -6.98 -30.07
N ASP A 248 18.12 -7.71 -31.12
CA ASP A 248 16.76 -8.21 -31.41
C ASP A 248 16.29 -9.21 -30.33
N GLU A 249 17.19 -10.02 -29.79
CA GLU A 249 16.89 -10.97 -28.72
C GLU A 249 16.74 -10.27 -27.37
N ILE A 250 17.60 -9.29 -27.12
CA ILE A 250 17.54 -8.44 -25.93
C ILE A 250 16.21 -7.67 -25.90
N GLN A 251 15.76 -7.10 -27.00
CA GLN A 251 14.48 -6.40 -27.09
C GLN A 251 13.28 -7.32 -26.79
N ARG A 252 13.35 -8.58 -27.18
CA ARG A 252 12.30 -9.57 -26.87
C ARG A 252 12.31 -9.98 -25.40
N THR A 253 13.48 -10.05 -24.78
CA THR A 253 13.66 -10.41 -23.37
C THR A 253 13.34 -9.25 -22.43
N THR A 254 13.60 -8.00 -22.88
CA THR A 254 13.35 -6.78 -22.10
C THR A 254 12.46 -5.81 -22.87
N PRO A 255 11.17 -6.13 -23.05
CA PRO A 255 10.27 -5.26 -23.81
C PRO A 255 10.11 -3.88 -23.17
N GLY A 256 10.57 -3.71 -21.92
CA GLY A 256 10.42 -2.47 -21.16
C GLY A 256 8.95 -2.10 -20.95
N LEU A 257 8.65 -0.82 -20.86
CA LEU A 257 7.26 -0.32 -20.81
C LEU A 257 6.62 -0.25 -22.21
N LYS A 258 7.39 0.13 -23.23
CA LYS A 258 7.02 0.12 -24.66
C LYS A 258 8.12 -0.52 -25.50
N SER A 259 9.35 -0.04 -25.31
CA SER A 259 10.56 -0.56 -25.94
C SER A 259 11.77 -0.10 -25.13
N PRO A 260 12.91 -0.84 -25.15
CA PRO A 260 14.15 -0.36 -24.55
C PRO A 260 14.69 0.86 -25.32
N THR A 261 15.39 1.75 -24.60
CA THR A 261 16.15 2.82 -25.21
C THR A 261 17.52 2.29 -25.64
N ILE A 262 17.92 2.56 -26.88
CA ILE A 262 19.19 2.11 -27.44
C ILE A 262 20.05 3.34 -27.73
N VAL A 263 21.28 3.34 -27.21
CA VAL A 263 22.26 4.40 -27.39
C VAL A 263 23.50 3.82 -28.06
N ALA A 264 24.00 4.46 -29.12
CA ALA A 264 25.23 4.06 -29.79
C ALA A 264 26.44 4.32 -28.88
N LEU A 265 27.35 3.34 -28.81
CA LEU A 265 28.63 3.48 -28.13
C LEU A 265 29.75 3.89 -29.14
N ALA A 266 30.89 4.26 -28.62
CA ALA A 266 32.07 4.58 -29.45
C ALA A 266 32.51 3.38 -30.27
N ASP A 267 32.42 2.16 -29.77
CA ASP A 267 32.57 0.91 -30.53
C ASP A 267 31.26 0.64 -31.28
N PRO A 268 31.27 0.60 -32.65
CA PRO A 268 30.09 0.38 -33.47
C PRO A 268 29.48 -1.02 -33.29
N ASN A 269 30.22 -1.97 -32.76
CA ASN A 269 29.74 -3.34 -32.48
C ASN A 269 28.94 -3.44 -31.19
N TRP A 270 28.95 -2.40 -30.36
CA TRP A 270 28.29 -2.34 -29.06
C TRP A 270 27.23 -1.25 -28.99
N VAL A 271 26.25 -1.46 -28.15
CA VAL A 271 25.20 -0.49 -27.83
C VAL A 271 24.96 -0.47 -26.33
N ALA A 272 24.61 0.69 -25.79
CA ALA A 272 24.01 0.77 -24.48
C ALA A 272 22.50 0.58 -24.59
N VAL A 273 21.94 -0.25 -23.73
CA VAL A 273 20.50 -0.55 -23.67
C VAL A 273 19.96 -0.17 -22.30
N HIS A 274 18.92 0.64 -22.29
CA HIS A 274 18.26 1.08 -21.07
C HIS A 274 16.81 0.60 -21.06
N ALA A 275 16.36 -0.01 -19.97
CA ALA A 275 14.99 -0.51 -19.85
C ALA A 275 14.48 -0.48 -18.41
N ALA A 276 13.17 -0.33 -18.25
CA ALA A 276 12.49 -0.63 -16.99
C ALA A 276 12.05 -2.10 -17.02
N VAL A 277 12.44 -2.87 -16.02
CA VAL A 277 12.14 -4.31 -15.88
C VAL A 277 11.29 -4.53 -14.63
N ARG A 278 10.31 -5.42 -14.70
CA ARG A 278 9.50 -5.81 -13.55
C ARG A 278 10.38 -6.39 -12.45
N ALA A 279 10.19 -5.94 -11.22
CA ALA A 279 10.99 -6.35 -10.08
C ALA A 279 10.90 -7.85 -9.79
N GLU A 280 9.74 -8.46 -10.01
CA GLU A 280 9.47 -9.89 -9.81
C GLU A 280 10.25 -10.80 -10.78
N MET A 281 10.48 -10.32 -12.02
CA MET A 281 11.18 -11.08 -13.06
C MET A 281 12.66 -10.68 -13.18
N PHE A 282 13.13 -9.80 -12.33
CA PHE A 282 14.42 -9.13 -12.49
C PHE A 282 15.59 -10.10 -12.65
N TRP A 283 15.71 -11.08 -11.75
CA TRP A 283 16.84 -12.01 -11.78
C TRP A 283 16.83 -12.93 -12.99
N ASP A 284 15.66 -13.44 -13.39
CA ASP A 284 15.53 -14.28 -14.60
C ASP A 284 15.91 -13.51 -15.86
N VAL A 285 15.52 -12.23 -15.92
CA VAL A 285 15.87 -11.34 -17.05
C VAL A 285 17.38 -11.09 -17.07
N ILE A 286 18.01 -10.79 -15.93
CA ILE A 286 19.45 -10.51 -15.86
C ILE A 286 20.29 -11.73 -16.27
N GLU A 287 19.93 -12.93 -15.85
CA GLU A 287 20.64 -14.16 -16.24
C GLU A 287 20.61 -14.33 -17.76
N ARG A 288 19.44 -14.22 -18.39
CA ARG A 288 19.31 -14.30 -19.85
C ARG A 288 20.10 -13.22 -20.60
N LEU A 289 20.08 -11.98 -20.09
CA LEU A 289 20.84 -10.88 -20.72
C LEU A 289 22.34 -11.16 -20.69
N ARG A 290 22.87 -11.72 -19.60
CA ARG A 290 24.28 -12.11 -19.50
C ARG A 290 24.63 -13.25 -20.50
N GLU A 291 23.76 -14.22 -20.67
CA GLU A 291 23.92 -15.28 -21.68
C GLU A 291 24.00 -14.73 -23.12
N MET A 292 23.27 -13.64 -23.40
CA MET A 292 23.32 -12.93 -24.70
C MET A 292 24.54 -12.02 -24.85
N GLY A 293 25.45 -11.99 -23.87
CA GLY A 293 26.66 -11.19 -23.89
C GLY A 293 26.53 -9.78 -23.33
N ALA A 294 25.41 -9.45 -22.68
CA ALA A 294 25.28 -8.18 -21.99
C ALA A 294 26.26 -8.10 -20.82
N SER A 295 26.90 -6.95 -20.64
CA SER A 295 27.91 -6.67 -19.63
C SER A 295 27.66 -5.31 -18.97
N GLU A 296 28.39 -5.05 -17.87
CA GLU A 296 28.34 -3.77 -17.16
C GLU A 296 26.89 -3.36 -16.81
N ILE A 297 26.11 -4.31 -16.28
CA ILE A 297 24.69 -4.11 -15.97
C ILE A 297 24.59 -3.31 -14.68
N LEU A 298 24.11 -2.07 -14.81
CA LEU A 298 23.78 -1.18 -13.69
C LEU A 298 22.29 -1.25 -13.40
N VAL A 299 21.93 -1.26 -12.12
CA VAL A 299 20.54 -1.33 -11.66
C VAL A 299 20.29 -0.16 -10.72
N THR A 300 19.26 0.61 -11.00
CA THR A 300 18.84 1.71 -10.14
C THR A 300 17.37 1.53 -9.73
N PRO A 301 17.03 1.86 -8.47
CA PRO A 301 15.64 1.97 -8.07
C PRO A 301 14.96 3.10 -8.85
N ILE A 302 13.67 2.97 -9.08
CA ILE A 302 12.83 4.05 -9.62
C ILE A 302 12.08 4.67 -8.43
N GLU A 303 12.21 5.97 -8.23
CA GLU A 303 11.54 6.66 -7.13
C GLU A 303 10.07 6.93 -7.44
N SER A 304 9.77 7.32 -8.68
CA SER A 304 8.41 7.61 -9.14
C SER A 304 8.25 7.26 -10.61
N MET A 305 7.08 6.71 -10.96
CA MET A 305 6.77 6.35 -12.34
C MET A 305 5.34 6.76 -12.68
N ILE A 306 5.19 7.74 -13.54
CA ILE A 306 3.89 8.22 -14.04
C ILE A 306 3.59 7.46 -15.32
N MET A 307 2.52 6.68 -15.33
CA MET A 307 2.07 5.89 -16.46
C MET A 307 0.87 6.54 -17.15
#